data_101921872da560334224a2e4b114ac91
#
_entry.id   101921872da560334224a2e4b114ac91
#
_cell.length_a   1.000
_cell.length_b   1.000
_cell.length_c   1.000
_cell.angle_alpha   90.00
_cell.angle_beta   90.00
_cell.angle_gamma   90.00
#
_symmetry.space_group_name_H-M   'P 1'
#
loop_
_entity.id
_entity.type
_entity.pdbx_description
1 polymer ?
#
loop_
_entity_poly.entity_id
_entity_poly.type
_entity_poly.pdbx_seq_one_letter_code
_entity_poly.pdbx_strand_id
1 'polypeptide(L)'
;MNYVSKGTELRLAIKELVFDYMSNSPVCGAYADGLKQAEIFRQCGLDWGEYPNATSSNQQYWIVALLRELESEGKVQRDIDSKKWRIK
;
A
#
# COMPACT_ATOMS: atom_id res chain seq x y z
N MET A 1 3.81 3.85 28.62
CA MET A 1 3.46 3.96 27.19
C MET A 1 2.28 3.05 26.87
N ASN A 2 1.33 3.57 26.17
CA ASN A 2 0.21 2.74 25.69
C ASN A 2 0.59 2.17 24.32
N TYR A 3 0.90 0.89 24.29
CA TYR A 3 1.37 0.24 23.04
C TYR A 3 0.28 0.18 21.99
N VAL A 4 -0.97 -0.01 22.37
CA VAL A 4 -2.09 -0.07 21.41
C VAL A 4 -2.25 1.29 20.72
N SER A 5 -2.23 2.38 21.49
CA SER A 5 -2.33 3.72 20.92
C SER A 5 -1.15 4.01 20.00
N LYS A 6 0.06 3.65 20.41
CA LYS A 6 1.24 3.91 19.61
C LYS A 6 1.22 3.12 18.30
N GLY A 7 0.85 1.85 18.38
CA GLY A 7 0.73 1.02 17.19
C GLY A 7 -0.33 1.55 16.23
N THR A 8 -1.45 2.01 16.76
CA THR A 8 -2.51 2.60 15.93
C THR A 8 -2.02 3.85 15.21
N GLU A 9 -1.31 4.73 15.91
CA GLU A 9 -0.72 5.92 15.30
C GLU A 9 0.22 5.56 14.16
N LEU A 10 1.11 4.60 14.38
CA LEU A 10 2.07 4.18 13.37
C LEU A 10 1.37 3.57 12.16
N ARG A 11 0.36 2.76 12.40
CA ARG A 11 -0.41 2.15 11.32
C ARG A 11 -1.12 3.22 10.48
N LEU A 12 -1.72 4.20 11.11
CA LEU A 12 -2.37 5.30 10.41
C LEU A 12 -1.35 6.13 9.62
N ALA A 13 -0.18 6.37 10.18
CA ALA A 13 0.88 7.11 9.50
C ALA A 13 1.32 6.38 8.23
N ILE A 14 1.47 5.06 8.30
CA ILE A 14 1.85 4.25 7.13
C ILE A 14 0.74 4.27 6.09
N LYS A 15 -0.51 4.14 6.51
CA LYS A 15 -1.66 4.19 5.61
C LYS A 15 -1.72 5.52 4.87
N GLU A 16 -1.50 6.62 5.58
CA GLU A 16 -1.46 7.95 4.98
C GLU A 16 -0.30 8.09 4.00
N LEU A 17 0.86 7.54 4.35
CA LEU A 17 2.02 7.55 3.48
C LEU A 17 1.72 6.84 2.14
N VAL A 18 1.13 5.67 2.21
CA VAL A 18 0.79 4.88 1.02
C VAL A 18 -0.22 5.63 0.16
N PHE A 19 -1.25 6.16 0.77
CA PHE A 19 -2.27 6.92 0.04
C PHE A 19 -1.70 8.19 -0.59
N ASP A 20 -0.85 8.90 0.14
CA ASP A 20 -0.19 10.10 -0.35
C ASP A 20 0.70 9.78 -1.56
N TYR A 21 1.49 8.71 -1.47
CA TYR A 21 2.30 8.28 -2.59
C TYR A 21 1.44 7.99 -3.82
N MET A 22 0.38 7.22 -3.66
CA MET A 22 -0.50 6.85 -4.77
C MET A 22 -1.18 8.08 -5.37
N SER A 23 -1.59 9.03 -4.52
CA SER A 23 -2.25 10.26 -4.97
C SER A 23 -1.34 11.15 -5.80
N ASN A 24 -0.03 11.07 -5.56
CA ASN A 24 0.96 11.88 -6.26
C ASN A 24 1.69 11.12 -7.37
N SER A 25 1.38 9.84 -7.56
CA SER A 25 2.00 9.03 -8.61
C SER A 25 1.13 9.04 -9.86
N PRO A 26 1.64 9.52 -11.00
CA PRO A 26 0.85 9.51 -12.23
C PRO A 26 0.41 8.11 -12.64
N VAL A 27 1.20 7.09 -12.33
CA VAL A 27 0.90 5.70 -12.69
C VAL A 27 -0.24 5.14 -11.85
N CYS A 28 -0.48 5.70 -10.67
CA CYS A 28 -1.55 5.28 -9.77
C CYS A 28 -2.81 6.13 -9.89
N GLY A 29 -2.87 7.05 -10.84
CA GLY A 29 -4.05 7.89 -11.02
C GLY A 29 -5.29 7.08 -11.38
N ALA A 30 -6.46 7.68 -11.18
CA ALA A 30 -7.74 6.99 -11.34
C ALA A 30 -7.95 6.36 -12.72
N TYR A 31 -7.32 6.93 -13.73
CA TYR A 31 -7.44 6.45 -15.12
C TYR A 31 -6.15 5.82 -15.64
N ALA A 32 -5.19 5.58 -14.74
CA ALA A 32 -3.91 4.99 -15.11
C ALA A 32 -3.94 3.49 -14.87
N ASP A 33 -2.85 2.81 -15.25
CA ASP A 33 -2.75 1.36 -15.11
C ASP A 33 -2.66 0.90 -13.67
N GLY A 34 -2.11 1.73 -12.79
CA GLY A 34 -1.85 1.35 -11.41
C GLY A 34 -0.52 0.65 -11.25
N LEU A 35 -0.21 0.28 -10.01
CA LEU A 35 1.01 -0.44 -9.64
C LEU A 35 0.67 -1.65 -8.79
N LYS A 36 1.50 -2.68 -8.88
CA LYS A 36 1.38 -3.83 -7.99
C LYS A 36 1.77 -3.41 -6.57
N GLN A 37 1.18 -4.09 -5.59
CA GLN A 37 1.41 -3.73 -4.18
C GLN A 37 2.88 -3.74 -3.79
N ALA A 38 3.65 -4.71 -4.30
CA ALA A 38 5.08 -4.79 -3.98
C ALA A 38 5.82 -3.52 -4.43
N GLU A 39 5.46 -2.98 -5.59
CA GLU A 39 6.09 -1.76 -6.11
C GLU A 39 5.67 -0.53 -5.29
N ILE A 40 4.40 -0.44 -4.94
CA ILE A 40 3.92 0.66 -4.10
C ILE A 40 4.68 0.66 -2.77
N PHE A 41 4.81 -0.50 -2.14
CA PHE A 41 5.49 -0.60 -0.84
C PHE A 41 6.97 -0.29 -0.97
N ARG A 42 7.61 -0.73 -2.05
CA ARG A 42 9.02 -0.40 -2.30
C ARG A 42 9.23 1.09 -2.44
N GLN A 43 8.36 1.76 -3.18
CA GLN A 43 8.46 3.20 -3.37
C GLN A 43 8.22 3.97 -2.08
N CYS A 44 7.49 3.39 -1.15
CA CYS A 44 7.23 3.99 0.16
C CYS A 44 8.30 3.61 1.21
N GLY A 45 9.29 2.83 0.82
CA GLY A 45 10.32 2.40 1.76
C GLY A 45 9.84 1.35 2.76
N LEU A 46 8.80 0.63 2.42
CA LEU A 46 8.16 -0.32 3.35
C LEU A 46 8.51 -1.77 3.07
N ASP A 47 9.32 -2.04 2.05
CA ASP A 47 9.76 -3.40 1.76
C ASP A 47 10.96 -3.76 2.63
N TRP A 48 11.29 -5.04 2.65
CA TRP A 48 12.43 -5.53 3.41
C TRP A 48 13.74 -5.47 2.62
N GLY A 49 13.76 -4.68 1.54
CA GLY A 49 14.97 -4.45 0.78
C GLY A 49 15.34 -5.59 -0.16
N GLU A 50 16.51 -6.13 -0.01
CA GLU A 50 17.15 -6.97 -1.01
C GLU A 50 16.76 -8.45 -1.00
N TYR A 51 15.50 -8.77 -0.75
CA TYR A 51 15.06 -10.16 -0.86
C TYR A 51 14.84 -10.50 -2.32
N PRO A 52 15.68 -11.35 -2.91
CA PRO A 52 15.57 -11.66 -4.35
C PRO A 52 14.28 -12.39 -4.71
N ASN A 53 13.72 -13.13 -3.76
CA ASN A 53 12.49 -13.90 -3.97
C ASN A 53 11.40 -13.42 -3.03
N ALA A 54 11.21 -12.11 -2.97
CA ALA A 54 10.20 -11.52 -2.11
C ALA A 54 8.81 -11.97 -2.49
N THR A 55 8.07 -12.49 -1.53
CA THR A 55 6.66 -12.81 -1.69
C THR A 55 5.88 -11.96 -0.70
N SER A 56 4.59 -11.81 -0.94
CA SER A 56 3.74 -11.04 -0.04
C SER A 56 3.73 -11.64 1.37
N SER A 57 3.83 -12.96 1.47
CA SER A 57 3.85 -13.62 2.78
C SER A 57 5.14 -13.37 3.55
N ASN A 58 6.23 -13.09 2.85
CA ASN A 58 7.52 -12.84 3.49
C ASN A 58 7.72 -11.40 3.91
N GLN A 59 7.18 -10.46 3.17
CA GLN A 59 7.56 -9.07 3.32
C GLN A 59 6.46 -8.12 3.73
N GLN A 60 5.29 -8.25 3.16
CA GLN A 60 4.34 -7.16 3.16
C GLN A 60 2.94 -7.58 3.58
N TYR A 61 2.83 -8.72 4.18
CA TYR A 61 1.53 -9.30 4.47
C TYR A 61 0.60 -8.37 5.23
N TRP A 62 1.10 -7.75 6.29
CA TRP A 62 0.27 -6.88 7.11
C TRP A 62 0.02 -5.52 6.43
N ILE A 63 0.90 -5.09 5.54
CA ILE A 63 0.75 -3.80 4.85
C ILE A 63 -0.36 -3.89 3.80
N VAL A 64 -0.56 -5.07 3.22
CA VAL A 64 -1.67 -5.27 2.27
C VAL A 64 -3.01 -4.92 2.92
N ALA A 65 -3.15 -5.17 4.21
CA ALA A 65 -4.36 -4.82 4.95
C ALA A 65 -4.64 -3.32 4.90
N LEU A 66 -3.61 -2.49 4.81
CA LEU A 66 -3.78 -1.03 4.71
C LEU A 66 -4.39 -0.65 3.35
N LEU A 67 -3.95 -1.31 2.27
CA LEU A 67 -4.56 -1.10 0.96
C LEU A 67 -6.02 -1.57 0.95
N ARG A 68 -6.30 -2.71 1.58
CA ARG A 68 -7.67 -3.20 1.69
C ARG A 68 -8.55 -2.25 2.48
N GLU A 69 -7.99 -1.64 3.52
CA GLU A 69 -8.71 -0.64 4.30
C GLU A 69 -9.01 0.60 3.46
N LEU A 70 -8.03 1.09 2.71
CA LEU A 70 -8.24 2.22 1.79
C LEU A 70 -9.29 1.87 0.73
N GLU A 71 -9.29 0.63 0.25
CA GLU A 71 -10.30 0.15 -0.70
C GLU A 71 -11.70 0.21 -0.09
N SER A 72 -11.83 -0.26 1.15
CA SER A 72 -13.12 -0.25 1.84
C SER A 72 -13.62 1.17 2.10
N GLU A 73 -12.71 2.13 2.21
CA GLU A 73 -13.03 3.54 2.38
C GLU A 73 -13.35 4.24 1.04
N GLY A 74 -13.26 3.52 -0.07
CA GLY A 74 -13.54 4.08 -1.38
C GLY A 74 -12.46 4.96 -1.95
N LYS A 75 -11.23 4.88 -1.42
CA LYS A 75 -10.12 5.76 -1.82
C LYS A 75 -9.24 5.17 -2.90
N VAL A 76 -9.13 3.86 -2.93
CA VAL A 76 -8.35 3.15 -3.95
C VAL A 76 -9.15 1.98 -4.48
N GLN A 77 -8.71 1.44 -5.62
CA GLN A 77 -9.32 0.26 -6.21
C GLN A 77 -8.23 -0.64 -6.78
N ARG A 78 -8.53 -1.91 -6.86
CA ARG A 78 -7.64 -2.91 -7.42
C ARG A 78 -8.24 -3.43 -8.71
N ASP A 79 -7.43 -3.46 -9.76
CA ASP A 79 -7.85 -4.05 -11.02
C ASP A 79 -7.90 -5.58 -10.87
N ILE A 80 -9.03 -6.17 -11.26
CA ILE A 80 -9.28 -7.59 -11.03
C ILE A 80 -8.38 -8.48 -11.91
N ASP A 81 -8.01 -7.98 -13.07
CA ASP A 81 -7.19 -8.73 -14.02
C ASP A 81 -5.70 -8.56 -13.78
N SER A 82 -5.24 -7.31 -13.71
CA SER A 82 -3.82 -7.03 -13.55
C SER A 82 -3.34 -7.12 -12.12
N LYS A 83 -4.25 -7.06 -11.15
CA LYS A 83 -3.95 -7.04 -9.71
C LYS A 83 -3.22 -5.77 -9.29
N LYS A 84 -3.26 -4.74 -10.11
CA LYS A 84 -2.64 -3.46 -9.80
C LYS A 84 -3.61 -2.55 -9.05
N TRP A 85 -3.05 -1.68 -8.23
CA TRP A 85 -3.82 -0.74 -7.41
C TRP A 85 -3.71 0.66 -7.98
N ARG A 86 -4.80 1.41 -7.89
CA ARG A 86 -4.83 2.81 -8.32
C ARG A 86 -5.84 3.59 -7.48
N ILE A 87 -5.76 4.90 -7.57
CA ILE A 87 -6.73 5.80 -6.93
C ILE A 87 -8.09 5.59 -7.60
N LYS A 88 -9.13 5.61 -6.80
CA LYS A 88 -10.49 5.41 -7.28
C LYS A 88 -11.12 6.69 -7.87
#